data_8bf490414eb1bf94e3c1b425c2d519c1
#
_entry.id   8bf490414eb1bf94e3c1b425c2d519c1
#
_cell.length_a   1.000
_cell.length_b   1.000
_cell.length_c   1.000
_cell.angle_alpha   90.00
_cell.angle_beta   90.00
_cell.angle_gamma   90.00
#
_symmetry.space_group_name_H-M   'P 1'
#
loop_
_entity.id
_entity.type
_entity.pdbx_description
1 polymer ?
#
loop_
_entity_poly.entity_id
_entity_poly.type
_entity_poly.pdbx_seq_one_letter_code
_entity_poly.pdbx_strand_id
1 'polypeptide(L)'
;MNNIIIKNAAQVVTCSGFEGKRGAEMSDLHVIENGTVIVTEGIISHVLKQDDAIPVDVSNYKEVDATGKALLPGFVDPHTHFVFGGHREEEFSWRMRGDSYMSIMERGGGIVNTTKATREASEEELYNSAKRRLDDMLELGITTVEGKSGYGLDKETEMKQLRVMRKLNQDHPMDIVSTFMGPHATPAEWKGREDEFIDFNINEMLPLVAKEKLAECADIFCEENVFTIEQSRRFLTAARKHGFLLKMHADEIVQFGGAELAGELKVLSADHLLQASDKGIKAMADNGVVATLLPLTAFSLKEEYARGREMIDANCIVALATDLNPGSSHTASAPLLFAIACIYMNLSPEEAVTAYTINSAAAINRADTVGSIDVGKQGDMILLKYPSYKFLPYYVGMNCVETVIKRGLVVKS
;
A
#
# COMPACT_ATOMS: atom_id res chain seq x y z
N MET A 1 -21.67 -15.78 -12.47
CA MET A 1 -22.01 -14.34 -12.62
C MET A 1 -21.62 -13.64 -11.32
N ASN A 2 -20.93 -12.51 -11.41
CA ASN A 2 -20.43 -11.76 -10.25
C ASN A 2 -21.53 -10.82 -9.72
N ASN A 3 -22.72 -11.42 -9.44
CA ASN A 3 -23.89 -10.69 -8.99
C ASN A 3 -24.17 -11.05 -7.52
N ILE A 4 -24.14 -10.05 -6.65
CA ILE A 4 -24.35 -10.21 -5.21
C ILE A 4 -25.20 -9.06 -4.66
N ILE A 5 -26.05 -9.38 -3.70
CA ILE A 5 -26.74 -8.40 -2.88
C ILE A 5 -26.35 -8.62 -1.41
N ILE A 6 -25.85 -7.59 -0.77
CA ILE A 6 -25.51 -7.57 0.65
C ILE A 6 -26.58 -6.76 1.36
N LYS A 7 -27.38 -7.43 2.20
CA LYS A 7 -28.55 -6.84 2.89
C LYS A 7 -28.31 -6.61 4.37
N ASN A 8 -29.02 -5.64 4.92
CA ASN A 8 -29.12 -5.39 6.35
C ASN A 8 -27.78 -5.11 7.05
N ALA A 9 -26.81 -4.54 6.35
CA ALA A 9 -25.54 -4.18 6.97
C ALA A 9 -25.80 -3.14 8.07
N ALA A 10 -25.41 -3.46 9.31
CA ALA A 10 -25.58 -2.54 10.44
C ALA A 10 -24.98 -1.16 10.14
N GLN A 11 -23.84 -1.14 9.47
CA GLN A 11 -23.25 0.05 8.88
C GLN A 11 -22.72 -0.28 7.47
N VAL A 12 -23.10 0.50 6.47
CA VAL A 12 -22.39 0.59 5.20
C VAL A 12 -21.48 1.81 5.30
N VAL A 13 -20.19 1.56 5.52
CA VAL A 13 -19.17 2.59 5.60
C VAL A 13 -18.68 2.86 4.19
N THR A 14 -19.21 3.88 3.53
CA THR A 14 -18.97 4.03 2.10
C THR A 14 -17.60 4.62 1.76
N CYS A 15 -17.01 5.44 2.62
CA CYS A 15 -15.83 6.27 2.34
C CYS A 15 -15.99 7.09 1.06
N SER A 16 -17.23 7.44 0.69
CA SER A 16 -17.64 7.95 -0.63
C SER A 16 -16.71 9.02 -1.18
N GLY A 17 -16.32 8.84 -2.45
CA GLY A 17 -15.45 9.72 -3.21
C GLY A 17 -14.72 8.99 -4.34
N PHE A 18 -14.21 9.76 -5.29
CA PHE A 18 -13.45 9.26 -6.45
C PHE A 18 -12.01 9.79 -6.49
N GLU A 19 -11.61 10.49 -5.42
CA GLU A 19 -10.28 11.08 -5.22
C GLU A 19 -9.85 10.88 -3.77
N GLY A 20 -8.58 11.11 -3.46
CA GLY A 20 -8.09 11.12 -2.10
C GLY A 20 -8.68 12.27 -1.27
N LYS A 21 -9.09 11.98 -0.06
CA LYS A 21 -9.61 12.96 0.91
C LYS A 21 -8.48 13.60 1.69
N ARG A 22 -8.61 14.91 1.96
CA ARG A 22 -7.58 15.69 2.64
C ARG A 22 -8.08 16.36 3.90
N GLY A 23 -7.21 16.56 4.86
CA GLY A 23 -7.53 17.30 6.08
C GLY A 23 -8.80 16.79 6.74
N ALA A 24 -9.72 17.70 7.06
CA ALA A 24 -10.98 17.39 7.74
C ALA A 24 -11.92 16.45 6.95
N GLU A 25 -11.79 16.37 5.63
CA GLU A 25 -12.60 15.46 4.81
C GLU A 25 -12.32 13.99 5.13
N MET A 26 -11.13 13.68 5.68
CA MET A 26 -10.76 12.32 6.07
C MET A 26 -11.65 11.73 7.16
N SER A 27 -12.29 12.59 7.96
CA SER A 27 -13.22 12.15 9.03
C SER A 27 -14.62 11.82 8.51
N ASP A 28 -14.93 12.13 7.25
CA ASP A 28 -16.27 11.88 6.69
C ASP A 28 -16.30 10.55 5.94
N LEU A 29 -16.86 9.54 6.57
CA LEU A 29 -17.01 8.18 6.02
C LEU A 29 -18.30 7.96 5.24
N HIS A 30 -19.27 8.90 5.30
CA HIS A 30 -20.62 8.72 4.73
C HIS A 30 -21.25 7.37 5.13
N VAL A 31 -21.45 7.14 6.44
CA VAL A 31 -22.02 5.89 6.97
C VAL A 31 -23.53 5.84 6.73
N ILE A 32 -24.01 4.73 6.19
CA ILE A 32 -25.44 4.41 5.99
C ILE A 32 -25.80 3.29 6.97
N GLU A 33 -26.71 3.56 7.90
CA GLU A 33 -27.21 2.56 8.86
C GLU A 33 -28.22 1.62 8.19
N ASN A 34 -28.14 0.33 8.50
CA ASN A 34 -29.02 -0.73 7.97
C ASN A 34 -29.14 -0.74 6.43
N GLY A 35 -28.05 -0.43 5.76
CA GLY A 35 -28.03 -0.27 4.32
C GLY A 35 -27.92 -1.59 3.55
N THR A 36 -28.16 -1.51 2.23
CA THR A 36 -28.03 -2.62 1.28
C THR A 36 -27.15 -2.19 0.10
N VAL A 37 -26.24 -3.06 -0.33
CA VAL A 37 -25.38 -2.84 -1.50
C VAL A 37 -25.64 -3.92 -2.53
N ILE A 38 -25.81 -3.50 -3.80
CA ILE A 38 -26.03 -4.40 -4.93
C ILE A 38 -24.83 -4.27 -5.88
N VAL A 39 -24.26 -5.43 -6.23
CA VAL A 39 -23.18 -5.54 -7.22
C VAL A 39 -23.70 -6.34 -8.40
N THR A 40 -23.57 -5.78 -9.59
CA THR A 40 -23.97 -6.39 -10.86
C THR A 40 -22.72 -6.52 -11.74
N GLU A 41 -22.42 -7.73 -12.20
CA GLU A 41 -21.26 -8.03 -13.05
C GLU A 41 -19.93 -7.53 -12.44
N GLY A 42 -19.83 -7.58 -11.10
CA GLY A 42 -18.63 -7.18 -10.37
C GLY A 42 -18.52 -5.69 -10.06
N ILE A 43 -19.49 -4.87 -10.50
CA ILE A 43 -19.54 -3.41 -10.30
C ILE A 43 -20.68 -3.07 -9.35
N ILE A 44 -20.45 -2.15 -8.42
CA ILE A 44 -21.47 -1.62 -7.51
C ILE A 44 -22.52 -0.88 -8.34
N SER A 45 -23.73 -1.42 -8.37
CA SER A 45 -24.84 -0.83 -9.14
C SER A 45 -25.74 0.05 -8.27
N HIS A 46 -25.91 -0.30 -6.98
CA HIS A 46 -26.76 0.48 -6.07
C HIS A 46 -26.21 0.42 -4.64
N VAL A 47 -26.39 1.53 -3.93
CA VAL A 47 -26.15 1.68 -2.49
C VAL A 47 -27.46 2.26 -1.91
N LEU A 48 -28.15 1.48 -1.10
CA LEU A 48 -29.52 1.74 -0.65
C LEU A 48 -29.57 1.95 0.85
N LYS A 49 -30.43 2.85 1.30
CA LYS A 49 -30.80 3.02 2.73
C LYS A 49 -31.84 1.94 3.13
N GLN A 50 -32.10 1.83 4.41
CA GLN A 50 -32.97 0.80 5.00
C GLN A 50 -34.33 0.68 4.32
N ASP A 51 -34.99 1.79 4.02
CA ASP A 51 -36.38 1.81 3.52
C ASP A 51 -36.47 1.96 1.99
N ASP A 52 -35.32 1.98 1.29
CA ASP A 52 -35.28 2.10 -0.16
C ASP A 52 -35.76 0.81 -0.82
N ALA A 53 -36.61 0.94 -1.84
CA ALA A 53 -37.01 -0.23 -2.63
C ALA A 53 -35.85 -0.75 -3.48
N ILE A 54 -35.73 -2.05 -3.59
CA ILE A 54 -34.74 -2.69 -4.47
C ILE A 54 -35.18 -2.44 -5.93
N PRO A 55 -34.40 -1.65 -6.73
CA PRO A 55 -34.86 -1.16 -8.04
C PRO A 55 -34.62 -2.13 -9.19
N VAL A 56 -34.03 -3.31 -8.93
CA VAL A 56 -33.64 -4.31 -9.93
C VAL A 56 -34.08 -5.71 -9.49
N ASP A 57 -34.28 -6.60 -10.47
CA ASP A 57 -34.54 -8.02 -10.17
C ASP A 57 -33.27 -8.71 -9.68
N VAL A 58 -33.28 -9.11 -8.42
CA VAL A 58 -32.17 -9.78 -7.74
C VAL A 58 -32.39 -11.27 -7.52
N SER A 59 -33.41 -11.88 -8.16
CA SER A 59 -33.79 -13.27 -7.97
C SER A 59 -32.66 -14.29 -8.26
N ASN A 60 -31.71 -13.89 -9.12
CA ASN A 60 -30.53 -14.68 -9.52
C ASN A 60 -29.23 -14.18 -8.87
N TYR A 61 -29.29 -13.29 -7.88
CA TYR A 61 -28.11 -12.78 -7.18
C TYR A 61 -27.78 -13.64 -5.97
N LYS A 62 -26.49 -13.80 -5.67
CA LYS A 62 -26.08 -14.38 -4.41
C LYS A 62 -26.47 -13.40 -3.28
N GLU A 63 -27.25 -13.87 -2.32
CA GLU A 63 -27.63 -13.05 -1.16
C GLU A 63 -26.64 -13.28 -0.02
N VAL A 64 -26.23 -12.18 0.63
CA VAL A 64 -25.44 -12.17 1.87
C VAL A 64 -26.19 -11.35 2.89
N ASP A 65 -26.55 -11.96 4.02
CA ASP A 65 -27.12 -11.27 5.17
C ASP A 65 -26.00 -10.69 6.04
N ALA A 66 -25.95 -9.37 6.14
CA ALA A 66 -24.98 -8.62 6.92
C ALA A 66 -25.58 -8.07 8.24
N THR A 67 -26.70 -8.67 8.72
CA THR A 67 -27.31 -8.27 9.99
C THR A 67 -26.30 -8.33 11.14
N GLY A 68 -26.15 -7.21 11.86
CA GLY A 68 -25.20 -7.08 12.96
C GLY A 68 -23.73 -6.94 12.53
N LYS A 69 -23.44 -6.69 11.25
CA LYS A 69 -22.09 -6.56 10.69
C LYS A 69 -21.91 -5.23 9.99
N ALA A 70 -20.70 -4.66 10.06
CA ALA A 70 -20.34 -3.50 9.26
C ALA A 70 -19.76 -3.94 7.90
N LEU A 71 -20.21 -3.30 6.83
CA LEU A 71 -19.70 -3.44 5.48
C LEU A 71 -18.80 -2.26 5.15
N LEU A 72 -17.58 -2.50 4.73
CA LEU A 72 -16.58 -1.50 4.36
C LEU A 72 -16.04 -1.78 2.95
N PRO A 73 -15.39 -0.79 2.28
CA PRO A 73 -14.55 -1.08 1.13
C PRO A 73 -13.45 -2.07 1.51
N GLY A 74 -13.04 -2.93 0.57
CA GLY A 74 -11.84 -3.72 0.74
C GLY A 74 -10.64 -2.81 0.99
N PHE A 75 -9.75 -3.22 1.90
CA PHE A 75 -8.55 -2.45 2.20
C PHE A 75 -7.61 -2.40 0.99
N VAL A 76 -6.90 -1.30 0.88
CA VAL A 76 -5.88 -1.09 -0.15
C VAL A 76 -4.53 -0.89 0.54
N ASP A 77 -3.52 -1.65 0.16
CA ASP A 77 -2.16 -1.49 0.70
C ASP A 77 -1.25 -0.86 -0.36
N PRO A 78 -0.94 0.44 -0.26
CA PRO A 78 -0.28 1.18 -1.32
C PRO A 78 1.24 1.15 -1.27
N HIS A 79 1.84 0.29 -0.41
CA HIS A 79 3.29 0.17 -0.30
C HIS A 79 3.68 -1.18 0.32
N THR A 80 4.16 -2.08 -0.52
CA THR A 80 4.76 -3.36 -0.09
C THR A 80 5.91 -3.78 -1.00
N HIS A 81 6.75 -4.67 -0.48
CA HIS A 81 7.79 -5.36 -1.23
C HIS A 81 7.56 -6.88 -1.16
N PHE A 82 6.36 -7.34 -1.40
CA PHE A 82 5.94 -8.72 -1.12
C PHE A 82 6.63 -9.79 -1.99
N VAL A 83 7.34 -9.42 -3.08
CA VAL A 83 8.11 -10.34 -3.93
C VAL A 83 9.59 -10.30 -3.54
N PHE A 84 10.03 -11.24 -2.73
CA PHE A 84 11.42 -11.39 -2.31
C PHE A 84 11.75 -12.85 -1.99
N GLY A 85 13.05 -13.21 -2.08
CA GLY A 85 13.60 -14.48 -1.65
C GLY A 85 14.18 -14.41 -0.22
N GLY A 86 14.20 -15.54 0.46
CA GLY A 86 14.75 -15.67 1.80
C GLY A 86 13.90 -15.03 2.90
N HIS A 87 14.45 -15.01 4.10
CA HIS A 87 13.89 -14.41 5.31
C HIS A 87 15.02 -13.79 6.15
N ARG A 88 14.69 -12.92 7.10
CA ARG A 88 15.65 -12.21 7.94
C ARG A 88 15.30 -12.31 9.44
N GLU A 89 14.72 -13.43 9.86
CA GLU A 89 14.29 -13.69 11.25
C GLU A 89 15.47 -13.73 12.23
N GLU A 90 16.64 -14.20 11.77
CA GLU A 90 17.86 -14.18 12.58
C GLU A 90 18.35 -12.75 12.84
N GLU A 91 18.27 -11.87 11.84
CA GLU A 91 18.61 -10.45 12.00
C GLU A 91 17.65 -9.74 12.97
N PHE A 92 16.37 -10.08 12.93
CA PHE A 92 15.41 -9.61 13.93
C PHE A 92 15.84 -10.01 15.33
N SER A 93 16.25 -11.28 15.52
CA SER A 93 16.75 -11.79 16.81
C SER A 93 18.01 -11.03 17.27
N TRP A 94 18.95 -10.73 16.36
CA TRP A 94 20.16 -9.98 16.70
C TRP A 94 19.83 -8.55 17.11
N ARG A 95 18.96 -7.88 16.37
CA ARG A 95 18.48 -6.52 16.67
C ARG A 95 17.79 -6.46 18.05
N MET A 96 16.97 -7.45 18.38
CA MET A 96 16.31 -7.51 19.71
C MET A 96 17.30 -7.71 20.86
N ARG A 97 18.48 -8.29 20.61
CA ARG A 97 19.58 -8.38 21.59
C ARG A 97 20.43 -7.12 21.69
N GLY A 98 20.19 -6.12 20.84
CA GLY A 98 20.93 -4.86 20.84
C GLY A 98 22.13 -4.81 19.90
N ASP A 99 22.26 -5.76 18.97
CA ASP A 99 23.30 -5.71 17.94
C ASP A 99 23.10 -4.44 17.08
N SER A 100 24.19 -3.73 16.80
CA SER A 100 24.16 -2.55 15.97
C SER A 100 23.92 -2.90 14.50
N TYR A 101 23.37 -1.96 13.74
CA TYR A 101 23.20 -2.08 12.28
C TYR A 101 24.52 -2.50 11.60
N MET A 102 25.64 -1.90 11.96
CA MET A 102 26.95 -2.24 11.41
C MET A 102 27.35 -3.70 11.69
N SER A 103 27.15 -4.17 12.94
CA SER A 103 27.42 -5.57 13.30
C SER A 103 26.56 -6.56 12.50
N ILE A 104 25.32 -6.21 12.23
CA ILE A 104 24.40 -7.02 11.39
C ILE A 104 24.91 -7.06 9.94
N MET A 105 25.31 -5.92 9.41
CA MET A 105 25.86 -5.83 8.05
C MET A 105 27.18 -6.60 7.87
N GLU A 106 28.09 -6.54 8.87
CA GLU A 106 29.36 -7.30 8.88
C GLU A 106 29.15 -8.82 8.84
N ARG A 107 28.01 -9.30 9.37
CA ARG A 107 27.60 -10.72 9.31
C ARG A 107 26.91 -11.07 7.98
N GLY A 108 26.85 -10.16 7.02
CA GLY A 108 26.19 -10.35 5.72
C GLY A 108 24.68 -10.18 5.77
N GLY A 109 24.15 -9.49 6.78
CA GLY A 109 22.74 -9.13 6.91
C GLY A 109 22.35 -7.89 6.09
N GLY A 110 21.15 -7.38 6.35
CA GLY A 110 20.63 -6.22 5.67
C GLY A 110 20.06 -6.54 4.28
N ILE A 111 19.89 -5.50 3.47
CA ILE A 111 19.36 -5.63 2.10
C ILE A 111 20.20 -6.57 1.24
N VAL A 112 21.51 -6.68 1.50
CA VAL A 112 22.43 -7.56 0.78
C VAL A 112 22.00 -9.03 0.89
N ASN A 113 21.58 -9.47 2.07
CA ASN A 113 21.06 -10.83 2.28
C ASN A 113 19.81 -11.09 1.42
N THR A 114 18.84 -10.19 1.47
CA THR A 114 17.62 -10.31 0.66
C THR A 114 17.92 -10.27 -0.84
N THR A 115 18.80 -9.37 -1.28
CA THR A 115 19.21 -9.26 -2.68
C THR A 115 19.84 -10.57 -3.18
N LYS A 116 20.76 -11.14 -2.40
CA LYS A 116 21.37 -12.43 -2.72
C LYS A 116 20.32 -13.53 -2.85
N ALA A 117 19.48 -13.70 -1.85
CA ALA A 117 18.44 -14.74 -1.86
C ALA A 117 17.42 -14.54 -3.00
N THR A 118 17.08 -13.30 -3.36
CA THR A 118 16.17 -13.00 -4.47
C THR A 118 16.81 -13.27 -5.83
N ARG A 119 18.11 -12.99 -5.98
CA ARG A 119 18.87 -13.32 -7.20
C ARG A 119 18.96 -14.83 -7.41
N GLU A 120 19.23 -15.59 -6.34
CA GLU A 120 19.36 -17.05 -6.37
C GLU A 120 18.04 -17.78 -6.57
N ALA A 121 16.92 -17.21 -6.07
CA ALA A 121 15.61 -17.82 -6.18
C ALA A 121 15.11 -17.87 -7.65
N SER A 122 14.52 -19.00 -8.03
CA SER A 122 13.81 -19.15 -9.29
C SER A 122 12.53 -18.29 -9.32
N GLU A 123 12.01 -18.04 -10.53
CA GLU A 123 10.75 -17.34 -10.72
C GLU A 123 9.59 -18.08 -10.05
N GLU A 124 9.60 -19.41 -10.07
CA GLU A 124 8.59 -20.25 -9.42
C GLU A 124 8.64 -20.15 -7.88
N GLU A 125 9.83 -20.13 -7.28
CA GLU A 125 9.98 -19.97 -5.82
C GLU A 125 9.50 -18.58 -5.38
N LEU A 126 9.86 -17.52 -6.12
CA LEU A 126 9.38 -16.17 -5.85
C LEU A 126 7.86 -16.08 -5.99
N TYR A 127 7.28 -16.66 -7.04
CA TYR A 127 5.84 -16.71 -7.26
C TYR A 127 5.12 -17.41 -6.10
N ASN A 128 5.56 -18.62 -5.72
CA ASN A 128 4.91 -19.40 -4.68
C ASN A 128 5.01 -18.73 -3.29
N SER A 129 6.14 -18.10 -2.99
CA SER A 129 6.32 -17.39 -1.72
C SER A 129 5.51 -16.09 -1.66
N ALA A 130 5.49 -15.33 -2.75
CA ALA A 130 4.69 -14.12 -2.87
C ALA A 130 3.18 -14.42 -2.85
N LYS A 131 2.73 -15.50 -3.51
CA LYS A 131 1.34 -15.93 -3.48
C LYS A 131 0.86 -16.19 -2.03
N ARG A 132 1.65 -16.89 -1.22
CA ARG A 132 1.29 -17.13 0.20
C ARG A 132 1.12 -15.81 0.97
N ARG A 133 2.00 -14.82 0.74
CA ARG A 133 1.87 -13.50 1.36
C ARG A 133 0.59 -12.78 0.94
N LEU A 134 0.22 -12.89 -0.34
CA LEU A 134 -1.04 -12.34 -0.83
C LEU A 134 -2.26 -13.08 -0.25
N ASP A 135 -2.20 -14.41 -0.10
CA ASP A 135 -3.24 -15.19 0.58
C ASP A 135 -3.43 -14.68 2.02
N ASP A 136 -2.33 -14.47 2.78
CA ASP A 136 -2.36 -13.93 4.14
C ASP A 136 -2.92 -12.50 4.19
N MET A 137 -2.57 -11.65 3.23
CA MET A 137 -3.10 -10.28 3.12
C MET A 137 -4.60 -10.29 2.82
N LEU A 138 -5.06 -11.16 1.93
CA LEU A 138 -6.47 -11.31 1.60
C LEU A 138 -7.30 -11.70 2.84
N GLU A 139 -6.77 -12.60 3.68
CA GLU A 139 -7.37 -12.99 4.97
C GLU A 139 -7.59 -11.79 5.92
N LEU A 140 -6.80 -10.75 5.78
CA LEU A 140 -6.88 -9.52 6.57
C LEU A 140 -7.76 -8.44 5.92
N GLY A 141 -8.38 -8.75 4.77
CA GLY A 141 -9.30 -7.83 4.08
C GLY A 141 -8.66 -6.92 3.04
N ILE A 142 -7.38 -7.12 2.72
CA ILE A 142 -6.70 -6.35 1.68
C ILE A 142 -7.11 -6.94 0.31
N THR A 143 -7.68 -6.11 -0.57
CA THR A 143 -8.20 -6.54 -1.87
C THR A 143 -7.40 -5.99 -3.04
N THR A 144 -6.58 -4.97 -2.79
CA THR A 144 -5.70 -4.35 -3.77
C THR A 144 -4.37 -4.00 -3.09
N VAL A 145 -3.25 -4.26 -3.76
CA VAL A 145 -1.91 -4.07 -3.21
C VAL A 145 -0.97 -3.46 -4.23
N GLU A 146 -0.06 -2.59 -3.79
CA GLU A 146 1.11 -2.23 -4.56
C GLU A 146 2.26 -3.19 -4.26
N GLY A 147 2.90 -3.70 -5.30
CA GLY A 147 4.15 -4.45 -5.22
C GLY A 147 5.31 -3.68 -5.83
N LYS A 148 6.35 -3.42 -5.04
CA LYS A 148 7.60 -2.80 -5.50
C LYS A 148 8.65 -3.88 -5.77
N SER A 149 9.44 -3.75 -6.85
CA SER A 149 10.70 -4.47 -7.02
C SER A 149 11.78 -3.88 -6.10
N GLY A 150 13.06 -4.03 -6.40
CA GLY A 150 14.13 -3.37 -5.63
C GLY A 150 14.92 -4.32 -4.72
N TYR A 151 14.72 -5.61 -4.86
CA TYR A 151 15.58 -6.63 -4.23
C TYR A 151 16.41 -7.43 -5.25
N GLY A 152 16.35 -7.06 -6.53
CA GLY A 152 17.27 -7.57 -7.55
C GLY A 152 18.53 -6.73 -7.63
N LEU A 153 18.34 -5.44 -7.78
CA LEU A 153 19.39 -4.43 -8.02
C LEU A 153 20.25 -4.74 -9.24
N ASP A 154 19.76 -5.62 -10.11
CA ASP A 154 20.31 -5.94 -11.41
C ASP A 154 19.18 -6.14 -12.43
N LYS A 155 19.56 -6.15 -13.72
CA LYS A 155 18.58 -6.19 -14.80
C LYS A 155 17.72 -7.47 -14.80
N GLU A 156 18.34 -8.61 -14.60
CA GLU A 156 17.65 -9.90 -14.70
C GLU A 156 16.66 -10.08 -13.56
N THR A 157 17.10 -9.80 -12.35
CA THR A 157 16.31 -10.05 -11.14
C THR A 157 15.19 -9.02 -10.94
N GLU A 158 15.43 -7.74 -11.26
CA GLU A 158 14.36 -6.72 -11.25
C GLU A 158 13.24 -7.11 -12.24
N MET A 159 13.62 -7.50 -13.46
CA MET A 159 12.64 -7.97 -14.45
C MET A 159 11.93 -9.26 -14.00
N LYS A 160 12.62 -10.16 -13.32
CA LYS A 160 12.05 -11.39 -12.74
C LYS A 160 11.00 -11.05 -11.69
N GLN A 161 11.28 -10.14 -10.73
CA GLN A 161 10.32 -9.71 -9.73
C GLN A 161 9.05 -9.11 -10.38
N LEU A 162 9.21 -8.21 -11.33
CA LEU A 162 8.08 -7.57 -12.03
C LEU A 162 7.25 -8.58 -12.85
N ARG A 163 7.89 -9.59 -13.48
CA ARG A 163 7.16 -10.67 -14.17
C ARG A 163 6.36 -11.54 -13.21
N VAL A 164 6.90 -11.82 -12.03
CA VAL A 164 6.18 -12.53 -10.97
C VAL A 164 4.95 -11.74 -10.53
N MET A 165 5.07 -10.42 -10.30
CA MET A 165 3.93 -9.56 -9.97
C MET A 165 2.85 -9.59 -11.06
N ARG A 166 3.25 -9.46 -12.33
CA ARG A 166 2.31 -9.54 -13.47
C ARG A 166 1.58 -10.87 -13.52
N LYS A 167 2.28 -11.98 -13.29
CA LYS A 167 1.68 -13.31 -13.26
C LYS A 167 0.72 -13.47 -12.08
N LEU A 168 1.11 -13.02 -10.91
CA LEU A 168 0.24 -13.03 -9.73
C LEU A 168 -1.01 -12.18 -9.93
N ASN A 169 -0.92 -11.02 -10.58
CA ASN A 169 -2.08 -10.17 -10.91
C ASN A 169 -3.08 -10.86 -11.86
N GLN A 170 -2.63 -11.86 -12.62
CA GLN A 170 -3.51 -12.68 -13.48
C GLN A 170 -4.15 -13.85 -12.72
N ASP A 171 -3.41 -14.44 -11.79
CA ASP A 171 -3.76 -15.72 -11.17
C ASP A 171 -4.40 -15.57 -9.78
N HIS A 172 -4.21 -14.44 -9.10
CA HIS A 172 -4.69 -14.17 -7.74
C HIS A 172 -5.92 -13.26 -7.74
N PRO A 173 -6.86 -13.42 -6.79
CA PRO A 173 -8.05 -12.55 -6.70
C PRO A 173 -7.74 -11.07 -6.48
N MET A 174 -6.68 -10.74 -5.73
CA MET A 174 -6.28 -9.35 -5.46
C MET A 174 -5.80 -8.65 -6.73
N ASP A 175 -6.07 -7.35 -6.84
CA ASP A 175 -5.42 -6.50 -7.83
C ASP A 175 -4.02 -6.09 -7.36
N ILE A 176 -3.04 -6.18 -8.26
CA ILE A 176 -1.66 -5.81 -7.98
C ILE A 176 -1.25 -4.65 -8.89
N VAL A 177 -0.84 -3.54 -8.28
CA VAL A 177 -0.19 -2.42 -8.97
C VAL A 177 1.31 -2.60 -8.84
N SER A 178 2.01 -2.77 -9.96
CA SER A 178 3.46 -3.00 -9.94
C SER A 178 4.22 -1.69 -10.04
N THR A 179 5.25 -1.55 -9.20
CA THR A 179 6.18 -0.41 -9.14
C THR A 179 7.60 -0.88 -9.39
N PHE A 180 8.27 -0.27 -10.37
CA PHE A 180 9.70 -0.47 -10.59
C PHE A 180 10.51 0.37 -9.59
N MET A 181 11.34 -0.28 -8.79
CA MET A 181 12.21 0.35 -7.80
C MET A 181 13.66 -0.14 -7.89
N GLY A 182 14.25 -0.16 -9.11
CA GLY A 182 15.66 -0.51 -9.28
C GLY A 182 16.60 0.30 -8.39
N PRO A 183 16.42 1.63 -8.24
CA PRO A 183 17.21 2.44 -7.29
C PRO A 183 16.67 2.37 -5.85
N HIS A 184 16.63 1.16 -5.27
CA HIS A 184 16.31 0.93 -3.85
C HIS A 184 17.58 0.97 -2.97
N ALA A 185 18.69 0.49 -3.48
CA ALA A 185 20.01 0.58 -2.87
C ALA A 185 21.08 0.43 -3.95
N THR A 186 22.30 0.88 -3.66
CA THR A 186 23.44 0.63 -4.55
C THR A 186 24.03 -0.75 -4.26
N PRO A 187 23.99 -1.72 -5.19
CA PRO A 187 24.56 -3.03 -4.97
C PRO A 187 26.11 -2.98 -4.99
N ALA A 188 26.73 -3.98 -4.39
CA ALA A 188 28.19 -4.00 -4.15
C ALA A 188 29.04 -3.76 -5.42
N GLU A 189 28.60 -4.26 -6.57
CA GLU A 189 29.26 -4.11 -7.87
C GLU A 189 29.25 -2.66 -8.41
N TRP A 190 28.39 -1.80 -7.88
CA TRP A 190 28.28 -0.38 -8.24
C TRP A 190 28.75 0.57 -7.12
N LYS A 191 29.24 0.05 -5.99
CA LYS A 191 29.70 0.87 -4.87
C LYS A 191 30.75 1.89 -5.27
N GLY A 192 30.50 3.17 -4.94
CA GLY A 192 31.34 4.31 -5.35
C GLY A 192 31.10 4.78 -6.79
N ARG A 193 30.09 4.22 -7.47
CA ARG A 193 29.65 4.60 -8.82
C ARG A 193 28.13 4.77 -8.86
N GLU A 194 27.57 5.39 -7.83
CA GLU A 194 26.12 5.54 -7.64
C GLU A 194 25.46 6.32 -8.78
N ASP A 195 26.15 7.32 -9.34
CA ASP A 195 25.66 8.06 -10.51
C ASP A 195 25.57 7.20 -11.76
N GLU A 196 26.54 6.31 -11.99
CA GLU A 196 26.50 5.36 -13.11
C GLU A 196 25.39 4.33 -12.91
N PHE A 197 25.10 3.92 -11.67
CA PHE A 197 23.99 3.04 -11.37
C PHE A 197 22.63 3.71 -11.63
N ILE A 198 22.49 5.00 -11.30
CA ILE A 198 21.31 5.79 -11.69
C ILE A 198 21.20 5.90 -13.20
N ASP A 199 22.31 6.15 -13.92
CA ASP A 199 22.33 6.21 -15.38
C ASP A 199 21.97 4.86 -16.01
N PHE A 200 22.40 3.73 -15.45
CA PHE A 200 21.96 2.39 -15.85
C PHE A 200 20.44 2.22 -15.69
N ASN A 201 19.88 2.63 -14.54
CA ASN A 201 18.44 2.56 -14.31
C ASN A 201 17.67 3.46 -15.29
N ILE A 202 18.18 4.65 -15.61
CA ILE A 202 17.56 5.60 -16.53
C ILE A 202 17.62 5.09 -17.98
N ASN A 203 18.80 4.65 -18.43
CA ASN A 203 19.06 4.42 -19.86
C ASN A 203 18.73 2.99 -20.31
N GLU A 204 18.77 2.02 -19.40
CA GLU A 204 18.52 0.62 -19.73
C GLU A 204 17.21 0.10 -19.08
N MET A 205 17.03 0.31 -17.78
CA MET A 205 15.93 -0.31 -17.06
C MET A 205 14.58 0.35 -17.35
N LEU A 206 14.45 1.68 -17.19
CA LEU A 206 13.19 2.37 -17.45
C LEU A 206 12.62 2.10 -18.85
N PRO A 207 13.42 2.21 -19.95
CA PRO A 207 12.93 1.89 -21.29
C PRO A 207 12.47 0.44 -21.44
N LEU A 208 13.19 -0.51 -20.80
CA LEU A 208 12.87 -1.93 -20.88
C LEU A 208 11.57 -2.26 -20.13
N VAL A 209 11.43 -1.78 -18.90
CA VAL A 209 10.23 -1.97 -18.08
C VAL A 209 9.00 -1.35 -18.78
N ALA A 210 9.15 -0.14 -19.32
CA ALA A 210 8.08 0.54 -20.07
C ALA A 210 7.69 -0.24 -21.35
N LYS A 211 8.68 -0.73 -22.11
CA LYS A 211 8.45 -1.52 -23.32
C LYS A 211 7.69 -2.83 -23.04
N GLU A 212 8.04 -3.53 -21.95
CA GLU A 212 7.37 -4.77 -21.53
C GLU A 212 6.09 -4.53 -20.74
N LYS A 213 5.76 -3.27 -20.40
CA LYS A 213 4.60 -2.87 -19.61
C LYS A 213 4.52 -3.64 -18.29
N LEU A 214 5.63 -3.72 -17.56
CA LEU A 214 5.74 -4.51 -16.34
C LEU A 214 5.43 -3.73 -15.07
N ALA A 215 5.48 -2.41 -15.12
CA ALA A 215 5.15 -1.53 -14.00
C ALA A 215 4.37 -0.30 -14.48
N GLU A 216 3.53 0.22 -13.59
CA GLU A 216 2.79 1.47 -13.80
C GLU A 216 3.49 2.65 -13.11
N CYS A 217 4.18 2.37 -12.00
CA CYS A 217 4.89 3.35 -11.20
C CYS A 217 6.40 3.12 -11.24
N ALA A 218 7.15 4.17 -10.92
CA ALA A 218 8.58 4.10 -10.65
C ALA A 218 8.89 4.81 -9.32
N ASP A 219 9.77 4.21 -8.52
CA ASP A 219 10.12 4.64 -7.17
C ASP A 219 11.62 4.68 -6.96
N ILE A 220 12.09 5.53 -6.07
CA ILE A 220 13.49 5.66 -5.66
C ILE A 220 13.61 5.93 -4.18
N PHE A 221 14.63 5.38 -3.52
CA PHE A 221 14.93 5.67 -2.12
C PHE A 221 15.76 6.94 -1.98
N CYS A 222 15.09 8.09 -1.83
CA CYS A 222 15.70 9.39 -1.63
C CYS A 222 16.05 9.60 -0.15
N GLU A 223 17.30 9.27 0.22
CA GLU A 223 17.74 9.30 1.60
C GLU A 223 19.26 9.57 1.70
N GLU A 224 19.71 10.12 2.83
CA GLU A 224 21.12 10.31 3.10
C GLU A 224 21.88 8.99 3.03
N ASN A 225 23.02 8.98 2.35
CA ASN A 225 23.83 7.77 2.09
C ASN A 225 23.17 6.67 1.23
N VAL A 226 22.01 6.94 0.60
CA VAL A 226 21.39 6.06 -0.38
C VAL A 226 21.39 6.74 -1.75
N PHE A 227 20.36 7.52 -2.10
CA PHE A 227 20.36 8.34 -3.31
C PHE A 227 20.05 9.78 -2.97
N THR A 228 20.87 10.70 -3.50
CA THR A 228 20.75 12.15 -3.27
C THR A 228 19.50 12.74 -3.90
N ILE A 229 19.12 13.93 -3.46
CA ILE A 229 18.03 14.74 -4.03
C ILE A 229 18.20 14.89 -5.56
N GLU A 230 19.43 15.15 -6.04
CA GLU A 230 19.67 15.35 -7.47
C GLU A 230 19.60 14.03 -8.27
N GLN A 231 20.12 12.92 -7.74
CA GLN A 231 19.97 11.60 -8.33
C GLN A 231 18.49 11.19 -8.41
N SER A 232 17.74 11.42 -7.34
CA SER A 232 16.31 11.15 -7.29
C SER A 232 15.54 12.02 -8.29
N ARG A 233 15.85 13.30 -8.41
CA ARG A 233 15.29 14.20 -9.41
C ARG A 233 15.54 13.71 -10.84
N ARG A 234 16.78 13.33 -11.14
CA ARG A 234 17.17 12.82 -12.47
C ARG A 234 16.37 11.57 -12.83
N PHE A 235 16.35 10.58 -11.92
CA PHE A 235 15.63 9.33 -12.13
C PHE A 235 14.13 9.52 -12.32
N LEU A 236 13.47 10.24 -11.40
CA LEU A 236 12.02 10.46 -11.46
C LEU A 236 11.61 11.30 -12.69
N THR A 237 12.42 12.30 -13.06
CA THR A 237 12.18 13.07 -14.28
C THR A 237 12.28 12.20 -15.54
N ALA A 238 13.22 11.26 -15.59
CA ALA A 238 13.35 10.29 -16.66
C ALA A 238 12.17 9.29 -16.67
N ALA A 239 11.79 8.77 -15.50
CA ALA A 239 10.67 7.86 -15.36
C ALA A 239 9.35 8.47 -15.90
N ARG A 240 9.09 9.75 -15.58
CA ARG A 240 7.93 10.48 -16.13
C ARG A 240 7.93 10.54 -17.67
N LYS A 241 9.11 10.72 -18.30
CA LYS A 241 9.21 10.73 -19.77
C LYS A 241 8.87 9.39 -20.41
N HIS A 242 9.04 8.30 -19.65
CA HIS A 242 8.64 6.95 -20.08
C HIS A 242 7.20 6.59 -19.71
N GLY A 243 6.43 7.52 -19.12
CA GLY A 243 5.02 7.36 -18.82
C GLY A 243 4.72 6.74 -17.45
N PHE A 244 5.71 6.58 -16.58
CA PHE A 244 5.49 6.10 -15.22
C PHE A 244 4.87 7.16 -14.33
N LEU A 245 3.96 6.75 -13.46
CA LEU A 245 3.58 7.49 -12.27
C LEU A 245 4.74 7.46 -11.28
N LEU A 246 4.94 8.57 -10.56
CA LEU A 246 6.11 8.73 -9.71
C LEU A 246 5.77 8.47 -8.26
N LYS A 247 6.59 7.69 -7.58
CA LYS A 247 6.56 7.48 -6.13
C LYS A 247 7.96 7.71 -5.57
N MET A 248 8.06 7.87 -4.26
CA MET A 248 9.36 8.10 -3.63
C MET A 248 9.35 7.67 -2.16
N HIS A 249 10.32 6.85 -1.73
CA HIS A 249 10.69 6.74 -0.32
C HIS A 249 11.42 8.02 0.07
N ALA A 250 10.97 8.70 1.12
CA ALA A 250 11.43 10.03 1.47
C ALA A 250 11.50 10.26 2.98
N ASP A 251 12.61 10.86 3.42
CA ASP A 251 12.79 11.32 4.81
C ASP A 251 12.43 10.22 5.85
N GLU A 252 12.88 8.98 5.59
CA GLU A 252 12.65 7.84 6.49
C GLU A 252 13.60 7.89 7.69
N ILE A 253 14.90 8.09 7.43
CA ILE A 253 15.97 7.98 8.43
C ILE A 253 16.35 9.36 8.95
N VAL A 254 16.54 10.34 8.05
CA VAL A 254 16.88 11.72 8.40
C VAL A 254 16.06 12.72 7.62
N GLN A 255 15.95 13.94 8.13
CA GLN A 255 15.36 15.06 7.40
C GLN A 255 16.30 15.45 6.24
N PHE A 256 16.06 14.91 5.07
CA PHE A 256 16.93 15.06 3.90
C PHE A 256 16.40 16.02 2.84
N GLY A 257 15.07 16.28 2.85
CA GLY A 257 14.37 17.11 1.87
C GLY A 257 13.68 16.32 0.77
N GLY A 258 13.46 15.04 0.98
CA GLY A 258 12.72 14.16 0.08
C GLY A 258 11.27 14.61 -0.07
N ALA A 259 10.60 14.99 1.02
CA ALA A 259 9.22 15.49 1.00
C ALA A 259 9.08 16.80 0.20
N GLU A 260 10.08 17.71 0.27
CA GLU A 260 10.12 18.93 -0.57
C GLU A 260 10.24 18.58 -2.05
N LEU A 261 11.14 17.64 -2.39
CA LEU A 261 11.32 17.18 -3.77
C LEU A 261 10.05 16.50 -4.29
N ALA A 262 9.38 15.69 -3.44
CA ALA A 262 8.11 15.05 -3.78
C ALA A 262 7.04 16.08 -4.16
N GLY A 263 6.89 17.15 -3.37
CA GLY A 263 6.00 18.25 -3.66
C GLY A 263 6.37 19.00 -4.94
N GLU A 264 7.68 19.30 -5.15
CA GLU A 264 8.17 19.96 -6.35
C GLU A 264 7.89 19.16 -7.62
N LEU A 265 8.17 17.85 -7.58
CA LEU A 265 7.95 16.96 -8.71
C LEU A 265 6.50 16.54 -8.85
N LYS A 266 5.61 16.85 -7.90
CA LYS A 266 4.21 16.41 -7.88
C LYS A 266 4.13 14.91 -8.11
N VAL A 267 4.84 14.16 -7.28
CA VAL A 267 4.77 12.70 -7.33
C VAL A 267 3.38 12.24 -6.87
N LEU A 268 2.98 11.04 -7.26
CA LEU A 268 1.70 10.47 -6.84
C LEU A 268 1.67 10.26 -5.32
N SER A 269 2.75 9.71 -4.76
CA SER A 269 2.88 9.38 -3.35
C SER A 269 4.33 9.56 -2.90
N ALA A 270 4.52 10.12 -1.70
CA ALA A 270 5.76 10.11 -0.94
C ALA A 270 5.55 9.26 0.31
N ASP A 271 6.44 8.31 0.52
CA ASP A 271 6.23 7.21 1.44
C ASP A 271 7.25 7.28 2.60
N HIS A 272 6.94 6.73 3.80
CA HIS A 272 7.63 6.81 5.08
C HIS A 272 7.43 8.14 5.83
N LEU A 273 8.18 9.20 5.48
CA LEU A 273 8.00 10.57 5.97
C LEU A 273 8.20 10.77 7.49
N LEU A 274 8.97 9.87 8.17
CA LEU A 274 9.20 9.95 9.60
C LEU A 274 9.84 11.28 9.99
N GLN A 275 10.77 11.76 9.15
CA GLN A 275 11.56 12.95 9.37
C GLN A 275 11.19 14.13 8.44
N ALA A 276 10.01 14.04 7.77
CA ALA A 276 9.59 15.11 6.86
C ALA A 276 9.52 16.47 7.56
N SER A 277 10.08 17.52 6.95
CA SER A 277 10.05 18.88 7.47
C SER A 277 8.67 19.53 7.32
N ASP A 278 8.40 20.61 8.07
CA ASP A 278 7.17 21.41 7.89
C ASP A 278 7.06 21.96 6.47
N LYS A 279 8.19 22.33 5.87
CA LYS A 279 8.25 22.78 4.48
C LYS A 279 7.89 21.66 3.51
N GLY A 280 8.37 20.45 3.76
CA GLY A 280 8.04 19.26 2.98
C GLY A 280 6.56 18.88 3.10
N ILE A 281 6.02 18.85 4.33
CA ILE A 281 4.59 18.62 4.58
C ILE A 281 3.74 19.63 3.82
N LYS A 282 4.08 20.93 3.92
CA LYS A 282 3.37 21.97 3.16
C LYS A 282 3.49 21.79 1.65
N ALA A 283 4.66 21.45 1.15
CA ALA A 283 4.87 21.24 -0.30
C ALA A 283 4.03 20.08 -0.84
N MET A 284 3.90 18.99 -0.09
CA MET A 284 3.03 17.86 -0.43
C MET A 284 1.56 18.26 -0.41
N ALA A 285 1.10 18.93 0.64
CA ALA A 285 -0.28 19.40 0.77
C ALA A 285 -0.69 20.32 -0.39
N ASP A 286 0.14 21.32 -0.69
CA ASP A 286 -0.11 22.32 -1.75
C ASP A 286 -0.18 21.68 -3.16
N ASN A 287 0.51 20.56 -3.38
CA ASN A 287 0.62 19.91 -4.68
C ASN A 287 -0.18 18.60 -4.81
N GLY A 288 -0.95 18.23 -3.78
CA GLY A 288 -1.82 17.05 -3.81
C GLY A 288 -1.06 15.72 -3.81
N VAL A 289 0.16 15.70 -3.28
CA VAL A 289 0.93 14.47 -3.09
C VAL A 289 0.34 13.68 -1.94
N VAL A 290 0.11 12.37 -2.13
CA VAL A 290 -0.34 11.51 -1.05
C VAL A 290 0.83 11.22 -0.10
N ALA A 291 0.66 11.54 1.17
CA ALA A 291 1.59 11.20 2.24
C ALA A 291 1.27 9.78 2.74
N THR A 292 2.03 8.78 2.31
CA THR A 292 1.82 7.39 2.70
C THR A 292 2.68 7.05 3.90
N LEU A 293 2.04 6.79 5.05
CA LEU A 293 2.71 6.53 6.32
C LEU A 293 2.76 5.03 6.60
N LEU A 294 3.91 4.57 7.11
CA LEU A 294 4.23 3.15 7.28
C LEU A 294 4.46 2.80 8.78
N PRO A 295 3.40 2.82 9.59
CA PRO A 295 3.55 2.69 11.05
C PRO A 295 4.10 1.34 11.51
N LEU A 296 3.93 0.27 10.73
CA LEU A 296 4.43 -1.06 11.09
C LEU A 296 5.96 -1.15 10.97
N THR A 297 6.56 -0.37 10.08
CA THR A 297 8.01 -0.22 9.95
C THR A 297 8.59 0.50 11.15
N ALA A 298 8.06 1.67 11.48
CA ALA A 298 8.47 2.42 12.68
C ALA A 298 8.33 1.57 13.96
N PHE A 299 7.22 0.84 14.11
CA PHE A 299 6.99 -0.08 15.22
C PHE A 299 8.07 -1.17 15.30
N SER A 300 8.36 -1.84 14.18
CA SER A 300 9.30 -2.96 14.14
C SER A 300 10.75 -2.51 14.35
N LEU A 301 11.09 -1.29 13.94
CA LEU A 301 12.41 -0.70 14.10
C LEU A 301 12.56 0.03 15.45
N LYS A 302 11.47 0.27 16.17
CA LYS A 302 11.41 1.09 17.40
C LYS A 302 11.79 2.56 17.14
N GLU A 303 11.42 3.05 15.97
CA GLU A 303 11.61 4.45 15.58
C GLU A 303 10.39 5.30 15.99
N GLU A 304 10.57 6.63 15.93
CA GLU A 304 9.47 7.56 16.09
C GLU A 304 8.49 7.44 14.92
N TYR A 305 7.20 7.66 15.18
CA TYR A 305 6.19 7.60 14.13
C TYR A 305 6.15 8.92 13.34
N ALA A 306 5.82 8.79 12.05
CA ALA A 306 5.55 9.97 11.22
C ALA A 306 4.43 10.84 11.81
N ARG A 307 4.52 12.14 11.61
CA ARG A 307 3.63 13.17 12.18
C ARG A 307 2.25 13.19 11.52
N GLY A 308 1.53 12.04 11.59
CA GLY A 308 0.26 11.83 10.88
C GLY A 308 -0.80 12.88 11.23
N ARG A 309 -0.99 13.22 12.52
CA ARG A 309 -1.94 14.25 12.95
C ARG A 309 -1.61 15.61 12.32
N GLU A 310 -0.37 16.03 12.40
CA GLU A 310 0.06 17.32 11.87
C GLU A 310 -0.07 17.38 10.34
N MET A 311 0.19 16.27 9.63
CA MET A 311 0.00 16.19 8.19
C MET A 311 -1.47 16.35 7.81
N ILE A 312 -2.39 15.70 8.54
CA ILE A 312 -3.84 15.88 8.32
C ILE A 312 -4.24 17.33 8.59
N ASP A 313 -3.79 17.93 9.71
CA ASP A 313 -4.09 19.31 10.07
C ASP A 313 -3.50 20.32 9.07
N ALA A 314 -2.39 19.96 8.41
CA ALA A 314 -1.79 20.71 7.30
C ALA A 314 -2.50 20.48 5.94
N ASN A 315 -3.63 19.77 5.93
CA ASN A 315 -4.44 19.47 4.74
C ASN A 315 -3.78 18.53 3.73
N CYS A 316 -2.89 17.62 4.17
CA CYS A 316 -2.39 16.54 3.36
C CYS A 316 -3.48 15.48 3.10
N ILE A 317 -3.33 14.74 1.99
CA ILE A 317 -3.96 13.44 1.76
C ILE A 317 -3.08 12.41 2.46
N VAL A 318 -3.53 11.84 3.59
CA VAL A 318 -2.75 10.84 4.33
C VAL A 318 -3.27 9.45 4.00
N ALA A 319 -2.37 8.56 3.58
CA ALA A 319 -2.61 7.13 3.41
C ALA A 319 -1.81 6.31 4.43
N LEU A 320 -2.21 5.06 4.65
CA LEU A 320 -1.52 4.09 5.49
C LEU A 320 -1.08 2.89 4.65
N ALA A 321 0.06 2.30 4.99
CA ALA A 321 0.58 1.11 4.33
C ALA A 321 1.30 0.18 5.32
N THR A 322 1.42 -1.11 4.97
CA THR A 322 2.08 -2.09 5.85
C THR A 322 3.59 -2.11 5.67
N ASP A 323 4.07 -1.72 4.50
CA ASP A 323 5.47 -1.91 4.11
C ASP A 323 5.91 -3.39 4.28
N LEU A 324 5.06 -4.34 3.92
CA LEU A 324 5.43 -5.75 4.02
C LEU A 324 6.73 -6.02 3.26
N ASN A 325 7.80 -6.25 4.00
CA ASN A 325 9.15 -6.52 3.49
C ASN A 325 9.91 -7.46 4.44
N PRO A 326 11.02 -8.09 4.02
CA PRO A 326 11.72 -9.06 4.87
C PRO A 326 12.54 -8.44 6.00
N GLY A 327 12.83 -7.13 5.96
CA GLY A 327 13.81 -6.49 6.85
C GLY A 327 13.23 -5.68 7.99
N SER A 328 12.44 -4.69 7.65
CA SER A 328 11.94 -3.68 8.59
C SER A 328 10.48 -3.91 8.99
N SER A 329 9.68 -4.63 8.18
CA SER A 329 8.25 -4.85 8.45
C SER A 329 7.77 -6.18 7.86
N HIS A 330 8.09 -7.30 8.49
CA HIS A 330 7.64 -8.61 8.00
C HIS A 330 6.22 -8.93 8.50
N THR A 331 5.27 -8.03 8.20
CA THR A 331 3.86 -8.17 8.59
C THR A 331 2.94 -7.42 7.62
N ALA A 332 1.75 -7.95 7.40
CA ALA A 332 0.64 -7.31 6.71
C ALA A 332 -0.55 -7.05 7.65
N SER A 333 -0.31 -6.93 8.95
CA SER A 333 -1.35 -6.86 9.96
C SER A 333 -2.15 -5.56 9.91
N ALA A 334 -3.23 -5.52 9.14
CA ALA A 334 -4.21 -4.44 9.15
C ALA A 334 -4.72 -4.12 10.58
N PRO A 335 -5.05 -5.10 11.46
CA PRO A 335 -5.47 -4.80 12.84
C PRO A 335 -4.42 -4.05 13.65
N LEU A 336 -3.14 -4.40 13.52
CA LEU A 336 -2.06 -3.70 14.21
C LEU A 336 -1.83 -2.32 13.63
N LEU A 337 -1.92 -2.17 12.30
CA LEU A 337 -1.81 -0.90 11.59
C LEU A 337 -2.86 0.11 12.09
N PHE A 338 -4.14 -0.29 12.16
CA PHE A 338 -5.21 0.56 12.69
C PHE A 338 -4.97 0.98 14.15
N ALA A 339 -4.54 0.03 14.99
CA ALA A 339 -4.27 0.30 16.40
C ALA A 339 -3.14 1.32 16.56
N ILE A 340 -2.02 1.15 15.85
CA ILE A 340 -0.88 2.08 15.92
C ILE A 340 -1.27 3.46 15.37
N ALA A 341 -1.93 3.53 14.22
CA ALA A 341 -2.38 4.79 13.64
C ALA A 341 -3.24 5.61 14.61
N CYS A 342 -4.18 4.96 15.31
CA CYS A 342 -5.04 5.65 16.25
C CYS A 342 -4.33 5.97 17.58
N ILE A 343 -3.57 5.04 18.16
CA ILE A 343 -3.00 5.17 19.52
C ILE A 343 -1.74 6.04 19.52
N TYR A 344 -0.87 5.89 18.51
CA TYR A 344 0.44 6.54 18.50
C TYR A 344 0.54 7.71 17.52
N MET A 345 -0.21 7.67 16.41
CA MET A 345 -0.16 8.75 15.41
C MET A 345 -1.34 9.71 15.54
N ASN A 346 -2.25 9.49 16.52
CA ASN A 346 -3.40 10.34 16.85
C ASN A 346 -4.39 10.54 15.67
N LEU A 347 -4.54 9.54 14.80
CA LEU A 347 -5.63 9.51 13.83
C LEU A 347 -6.92 9.09 14.52
N SER A 348 -8.06 9.70 14.15
CA SER A 348 -9.36 9.16 14.56
C SER A 348 -9.63 7.82 13.85
N PRO A 349 -10.54 6.97 14.36
CA PRO A 349 -10.96 5.75 13.65
C PRO A 349 -11.46 6.02 12.23
N GLU A 350 -12.14 7.14 12.02
CA GLU A 350 -12.65 7.61 10.74
C GLU A 350 -11.50 7.92 9.76
N GLU A 351 -10.53 8.71 10.22
CA GLU A 351 -9.35 9.07 9.44
C GLU A 351 -8.50 7.84 9.09
N ALA A 352 -8.34 6.91 10.03
CA ALA A 352 -7.59 5.67 9.78
C ALA A 352 -8.29 4.78 8.74
N VAL A 353 -9.61 4.68 8.76
CA VAL A 353 -10.38 3.94 7.73
C VAL A 353 -10.24 4.62 6.37
N THR A 354 -10.41 5.94 6.29
CA THR A 354 -10.18 6.71 5.06
C THR A 354 -8.75 6.52 4.53
N ALA A 355 -7.76 6.54 5.44
CA ALA A 355 -6.35 6.41 5.09
C ALA A 355 -6.00 5.04 4.50
N TYR A 356 -6.65 3.94 4.96
CA TYR A 356 -6.37 2.58 4.48
C TYR A 356 -7.38 2.06 3.44
N THR A 357 -8.21 2.95 2.91
CA THR A 357 -9.19 2.67 1.85
C THR A 357 -9.01 3.63 0.68
N ILE A 358 -9.81 4.71 0.61
CA ILE A 358 -9.84 5.63 -0.53
C ILE A 358 -8.51 6.39 -0.71
N ASN A 359 -7.83 6.80 0.36
CA ASN A 359 -6.56 7.50 0.25
C ASN A 359 -5.43 6.57 -0.19
N SER A 360 -5.41 5.32 0.31
CA SER A 360 -4.51 4.29 -0.19
C SER A 360 -4.76 3.96 -1.66
N ALA A 361 -6.01 3.93 -2.09
CA ALA A 361 -6.35 3.79 -3.50
C ALA A 361 -5.85 4.99 -4.33
N ALA A 362 -5.91 6.22 -3.78
CA ALA A 362 -5.36 7.41 -4.42
C ALA A 362 -3.82 7.32 -4.56
N ALA A 363 -3.12 6.79 -3.54
CA ALA A 363 -1.66 6.63 -3.55
C ALA A 363 -1.13 5.68 -4.64
N ILE A 364 -2.02 4.88 -5.24
CA ILE A 364 -1.72 3.95 -6.35
C ILE A 364 -2.55 4.23 -7.60
N ASN A 365 -3.16 5.42 -7.70
CA ASN A 365 -3.99 5.84 -8.83
C ASN A 365 -5.17 4.89 -9.11
N ARG A 366 -5.92 4.51 -8.09
CA ARG A 366 -7.09 3.61 -8.17
C ARG A 366 -8.32 4.15 -7.41
N ALA A 367 -8.29 5.40 -6.94
CA ALA A 367 -9.42 5.97 -6.20
C ALA A 367 -10.70 6.10 -7.02
N ASP A 368 -10.61 6.10 -8.34
CA ASP A 368 -11.74 6.08 -9.27
C ASP A 368 -12.42 4.70 -9.40
N THR A 369 -11.71 3.62 -9.02
CA THR A 369 -12.17 2.24 -9.23
C THR A 369 -12.38 1.43 -7.96
N VAL A 370 -11.62 1.69 -6.89
CA VAL A 370 -11.70 0.98 -5.60
C VAL A 370 -11.58 1.94 -4.41
N GLY A 371 -11.57 1.42 -3.19
CA GLY A 371 -11.33 2.19 -1.96
C GLY A 371 -12.57 2.89 -1.40
N SER A 372 -13.71 2.84 -2.07
CA SER A 372 -15.00 3.31 -1.55
C SER A 372 -16.17 2.49 -2.10
N ILE A 373 -17.31 2.56 -1.43
CA ILE A 373 -18.56 1.90 -1.88
C ILE A 373 -19.40 2.94 -2.61
N ASP A 374 -19.07 3.20 -3.87
CA ASP A 374 -19.79 4.11 -4.75
C ASP A 374 -20.28 3.38 -6.02
N VAL A 375 -21.42 3.81 -6.53
CA VAL A 375 -21.95 3.28 -7.80
C VAL A 375 -20.94 3.50 -8.92
N GLY A 376 -20.67 2.45 -9.68
CA GLY A 376 -19.70 2.46 -10.79
C GLY A 376 -18.32 1.92 -10.41
N LYS A 377 -18.00 1.76 -9.14
CA LYS A 377 -16.75 1.15 -8.67
C LYS A 377 -16.83 -0.37 -8.61
N GLN A 378 -15.67 -1.01 -8.51
CA GLN A 378 -15.60 -2.46 -8.31
C GLN A 378 -16.26 -2.87 -6.99
N GLY A 379 -16.94 -4.00 -7.00
CA GLY A 379 -17.58 -4.58 -5.82
C GLY A 379 -16.57 -5.26 -4.89
N ASP A 380 -15.57 -4.50 -4.43
CA ASP A 380 -14.52 -4.93 -3.52
C ASP A 380 -14.85 -4.47 -2.11
N MET A 381 -15.25 -5.40 -1.26
CA MET A 381 -15.78 -5.08 0.06
C MET A 381 -15.39 -6.13 1.10
N ILE A 382 -15.44 -5.73 2.36
CA ILE A 382 -15.26 -6.62 3.51
C ILE A 382 -16.45 -6.51 4.46
N LEU A 383 -16.84 -7.63 5.04
CA LEU A 383 -17.74 -7.66 6.19
C LEU A 383 -16.93 -7.90 7.46
N LEU A 384 -17.17 -7.08 8.46
CA LEU A 384 -16.63 -7.29 9.81
C LEU A 384 -17.54 -8.23 10.60
N LYS A 385 -16.97 -8.92 11.60
CA LYS A 385 -17.70 -9.71 12.60
C LYS A 385 -18.58 -8.87 13.52
N TYR A 386 -18.46 -7.54 13.45
CA TYR A 386 -19.00 -6.57 14.40
C TYR A 386 -19.82 -5.50 13.68
N PRO A 387 -20.78 -4.85 14.36
CA PRO A 387 -21.69 -3.90 13.74
C PRO A 387 -21.07 -2.53 13.43
N SER A 388 -19.83 -2.27 13.81
CA SER A 388 -19.21 -0.96 13.66
C SER A 388 -17.75 -1.06 13.21
N TYR A 389 -17.33 -0.18 12.29
CA TYR A 389 -15.92 0.00 11.87
C TYR A 389 -15.01 0.35 13.05
N LYS A 390 -15.53 0.92 14.13
CA LYS A 390 -14.75 1.31 15.33
C LYS A 390 -14.10 0.12 16.04
N PHE A 391 -14.53 -1.10 15.74
CA PHE A 391 -13.84 -2.32 16.21
C PHE A 391 -12.45 -2.51 15.61
N LEU A 392 -12.16 -1.94 14.45
CA LEU A 392 -10.85 -2.08 13.80
C LEU A 392 -9.69 -1.60 14.70
N PRO A 393 -9.67 -0.36 15.22
CA PRO A 393 -8.64 0.05 16.18
C PRO A 393 -8.90 -0.43 17.62
N TYR A 394 -10.18 -0.64 18.02
CA TYR A 394 -10.54 -0.99 19.40
C TYR A 394 -10.13 -2.42 19.76
N TYR A 395 -10.31 -3.39 18.86
CA TYR A 395 -9.94 -4.78 19.09
C TYR A 395 -8.51 -5.04 18.62
N VAL A 396 -7.58 -4.43 19.33
CA VAL A 396 -6.15 -4.34 19.00
C VAL A 396 -5.56 -5.69 18.61
N GLY A 397 -4.95 -5.76 17.42
CA GLY A 397 -4.22 -6.93 16.94
C GLY A 397 -5.09 -8.11 16.47
N MET A 398 -6.42 -8.02 16.61
CA MET A 398 -7.33 -9.11 16.26
C MET A 398 -8.00 -8.89 14.90
N ASN A 399 -7.99 -9.91 14.07
CA ASN A 399 -8.67 -9.86 12.78
C ASN A 399 -10.20 -9.78 12.94
N CYS A 400 -10.77 -8.62 12.64
CA CYS A 400 -12.21 -8.38 12.64
C CYS A 400 -12.90 -8.77 11.33
N VAL A 401 -12.15 -9.05 10.26
CA VAL A 401 -12.70 -9.38 8.94
C VAL A 401 -13.25 -10.80 8.94
N GLU A 402 -14.51 -10.94 8.59
CA GLU A 402 -15.19 -12.22 8.44
C GLU A 402 -15.22 -12.65 6.98
N THR A 403 -15.72 -11.76 6.10
CA THR A 403 -15.92 -12.06 4.68
C THR A 403 -15.18 -11.05 3.82
N VAL A 404 -14.51 -11.55 2.77
CA VAL A 404 -13.92 -10.72 1.73
C VAL A 404 -14.65 -10.95 0.42
N ILE A 405 -15.06 -9.87 -0.20
CA ILE A 405 -15.77 -9.84 -1.48
C ILE A 405 -14.86 -9.11 -2.49
N LYS A 406 -14.58 -9.77 -3.60
CA LYS A 406 -13.78 -9.23 -4.70
C LYS A 406 -14.59 -9.25 -5.99
N ARG A 407 -14.84 -8.08 -6.58
CA ARG A 407 -15.68 -7.92 -7.79
C ARG A 407 -16.98 -8.73 -7.69
N GLY A 408 -17.68 -8.60 -6.55
CA GLY A 408 -18.93 -9.30 -6.30
C GLY A 408 -18.84 -10.80 -6.06
N LEU A 409 -17.65 -11.37 -5.95
CA LEU A 409 -17.43 -12.76 -5.55
C LEU A 409 -16.94 -12.84 -4.10
N VAL A 410 -17.56 -13.69 -3.31
CA VAL A 410 -17.04 -14.03 -1.98
C VAL A 410 -15.79 -14.90 -2.17
N VAL A 411 -14.63 -14.37 -1.82
CA VAL A 411 -13.33 -15.04 -1.96
C VAL A 411 -12.80 -15.58 -0.63
N LYS A 412 -13.37 -15.09 0.48
CA LYS A 412 -13.17 -15.59 1.83
C LYS A 412 -14.47 -15.46 2.63
N SER A 413 -14.79 -16.42 3.46
CA SER A 413 -15.96 -16.43 4.39
C SER A 413 -15.62 -17.18 5.68
#